data_9058608fa9bd1a212c831c0178e1102b
#
_entry.id   9058608fa9bd1a212c831c0178e1102b
#
_cell.length_a   1.000
_cell.length_b   1.000
_cell.length_c   1.000
_cell.angle_alpha   90.00
_cell.angle_beta   90.00
_cell.angle_gamma   90.00
#
_symmetry.space_group_name_H-M   'P 1'
#
loop_
_entity.id
_entity.type
_entity.pdbx_description
1 polymer ?
#
loop_
_entity_poly.entity_id
_entity_poly.type
_entity_poly.pdbx_seq_one_letter_code
_entity_poly.pdbx_strand_id
1 'polypeptide(L)'
;MNMLIIIDFSFQSKLPSISIYVSKQVTAEDSMQIVIHALDFGLTDALRRHADRRLRDVLTCYDGHIQRVVMRLSGDSAACGGVNKCCHVQVLLAGLPDVVVEDVETDLYVAIGRAVHRAGRAIRRRLVRRRNKARTSGQPGTASVAERSATT
;
A
#
# COMPACT_ATOMS: atom_id res chain seq x y z
N MET A 1 29.06 1.53 -10.82
CA MET A 1 28.37 2.81 -11.07
C MET A 1 27.25 2.94 -10.06
N ASN A 2 27.49 3.75 -9.05
CA ASN A 2 26.54 3.99 -7.97
C ASN A 2 25.56 5.08 -8.43
N MET A 3 24.34 4.70 -8.72
CA MET A 3 23.28 5.68 -8.93
C MET A 3 22.62 5.97 -7.58
N LEU A 4 23.07 7.05 -6.97
CA LEU A 4 22.47 7.62 -5.77
C LEU A 4 21.08 8.19 -6.16
N ILE A 5 20.03 7.50 -5.82
CA ILE A 5 18.69 8.07 -5.90
C ILE A 5 18.46 8.85 -4.62
N ILE A 6 18.66 10.15 -4.70
CA ILE A 6 18.22 11.08 -3.67
C ILE A 6 16.70 11.13 -3.75
N ILE A 7 16.04 10.48 -2.81
CA ILE A 7 14.60 10.67 -2.61
C ILE A 7 14.45 11.90 -1.74
N ASP A 8 14.05 12.99 -2.38
CA ASP A 8 13.64 14.21 -1.69
C ASP A 8 12.40 13.89 -0.86
N PHE A 9 12.60 13.74 0.44
CA PHE A 9 11.54 13.51 1.40
C PHE A 9 11.22 14.81 2.13
N SER A 10 10.44 15.65 1.48
CA SER A 10 9.89 16.89 2.07
C SER A 10 8.73 16.57 3.02
N PHE A 11 9.01 15.88 4.10
CA PHE A 11 8.14 15.90 5.29
C PHE A 11 8.98 15.64 6.54
N GLN A 12 9.76 16.65 6.90
CA GLN A 12 10.60 16.61 8.07
C GLN A 12 9.99 17.49 9.15
N SER A 13 9.25 16.86 10.05
CA SER A 13 8.96 17.47 11.34
C SER A 13 9.06 16.42 12.43
N LYS A 14 10.14 16.48 13.20
CA LYS A 14 10.35 15.87 14.51
C LYS A 14 10.29 14.35 14.60
N LEU A 15 11.40 13.66 14.27
CA LEU A 15 11.64 12.33 14.82
C LEU A 15 13.11 12.13 15.18
N PRO A 16 13.43 11.71 16.41
CA PRO A 16 14.78 11.29 16.80
C PRO A 16 15.06 9.87 16.33
N SER A 17 16.26 9.64 15.84
CA SER A 17 16.94 8.35 15.59
C SER A 17 16.12 7.29 14.84
N ILE A 18 16.11 7.39 13.53
CA ILE A 18 15.65 6.31 12.65
C ILE A 18 16.81 5.34 12.42
N SER A 19 16.74 4.16 13.02
CA SER A 19 17.58 3.05 12.59
C SER A 19 17.03 2.49 11.29
N ILE A 20 17.58 2.94 10.17
CA ILE A 20 17.16 2.50 8.84
C ILE A 20 17.86 1.18 8.52
N TYR A 21 17.19 0.07 8.73
CA TYR A 21 17.62 -1.21 8.16
C TYR A 21 16.94 -1.41 6.80
N VAL A 22 17.61 -0.95 5.75
CA VAL A 22 17.22 -1.29 4.38
C VAL A 22 17.75 -2.69 4.09
N SER A 23 16.92 -3.67 4.20
CA SER A 23 17.20 -4.99 3.68
C SER A 23 16.83 -5.07 2.21
N LYS A 24 17.80 -4.76 1.39
CA LYS A 24 17.75 -5.00 -0.04
C LYS A 24 18.03 -6.49 -0.28
N GLN A 25 17.01 -7.30 -0.38
CA GLN A 25 17.12 -8.55 -1.12
C GLN A 25 16.55 -8.31 -2.52
N VAL A 26 17.44 -7.99 -3.43
CA VAL A 26 17.19 -7.98 -4.86
C VAL A 26 17.42 -9.41 -5.34
N THR A 27 16.36 -10.17 -5.45
CA THR A 27 16.30 -11.24 -6.44
C THR A 27 15.54 -10.67 -7.61
N ALA A 28 16.25 -10.59 -8.74
CA ALA A 28 15.73 -10.17 -10.02
C ALA A 28 14.58 -11.10 -10.41
N GLU A 29 13.41 -10.52 -10.55
CA GLU A 29 12.26 -10.89 -11.37
C GLU A 29 11.02 -10.25 -10.75
N ASP A 30 10.58 -9.16 -11.33
CA ASP A 30 9.25 -8.49 -11.17
C ASP A 30 8.57 -8.55 -9.79
N SER A 31 9.32 -8.60 -8.72
CA SER A 31 8.73 -8.72 -7.39
C SER A 31 8.54 -7.34 -6.75
N MET A 32 7.33 -7.10 -6.35
CA MET A 32 6.88 -6.01 -5.51
C MET A 32 7.93 -5.63 -4.44
N GLN A 33 8.42 -4.40 -4.48
CA GLN A 33 9.40 -3.92 -3.52
C GLN A 33 8.73 -3.72 -2.16
N ILE A 34 9.12 -4.52 -1.17
CA ILE A 34 8.64 -4.41 0.21
C ILE A 34 9.70 -3.77 1.09
N VAL A 35 9.33 -2.72 1.80
CA VAL A 35 10.17 -2.02 2.77
C VAL A 35 9.47 -2.00 4.11
N ILE A 36 10.13 -2.48 5.17
CA ILE A 36 9.59 -2.54 6.52
C ILE A 36 10.49 -1.72 7.45
N HIS A 37 9.91 -0.76 8.13
CA HIS A 37 10.55 0.08 9.13
C HIS A 37 9.95 -0.17 10.50
N ALA A 38 10.77 -0.27 11.53
CA ALA A 38 10.35 -0.18 12.91
C ALA A 38 10.79 1.17 13.49
N LEU A 39 9.88 1.82 14.19
CA LEU A 39 10.08 3.06 14.92
C LEU A 39 10.04 2.71 16.41
N ASP A 40 10.90 3.30 17.21
CA ASP A 40 10.92 3.19 18.67
C ASP A 40 11.25 1.80 19.25
N PHE A 41 11.51 0.78 18.42
CA PHE A 41 11.94 -0.54 18.87
C PHE A 41 12.80 -1.26 17.83
N GLY A 42 13.53 -2.29 18.26
CA GLY A 42 14.29 -3.15 17.35
C GLY A 42 13.39 -4.10 16.57
N LEU A 43 13.45 -4.07 15.25
CA LEU A 43 12.72 -5.01 14.40
C LEU A 43 13.35 -6.41 14.52
N THR A 44 12.64 -7.33 15.15
CA THR A 44 13.08 -8.73 15.25
C THR A 44 12.90 -9.46 13.92
N ASP A 45 13.77 -10.45 13.64
CA ASP A 45 13.66 -11.27 12.43
C ASP A 45 12.33 -12.00 12.33
N ALA A 46 11.79 -12.45 13.46
CA ALA A 46 10.50 -13.12 13.52
C ALA A 46 9.36 -12.20 13.07
N LEU A 47 9.32 -10.97 13.58
CA LEU A 47 8.31 -9.97 13.24
C LEU A 47 8.43 -9.55 11.76
N ARG A 48 9.67 -9.37 11.29
CA ARG A 48 9.95 -9.04 9.90
C ARG A 48 9.46 -10.12 8.93
N ARG A 49 9.80 -11.39 9.20
CA ARG A 49 9.33 -12.52 8.38
C ARG A 49 7.82 -12.63 8.41
N HIS A 50 7.19 -12.40 9.54
CA HIS A 50 5.73 -12.39 9.65
C HIS A 50 5.10 -11.30 8.79
N ALA A 51 5.61 -10.07 8.88
CA ALA A 51 5.12 -8.94 8.09
C ALA A 51 5.31 -9.16 6.59
N ASP A 52 6.51 -9.60 6.16
CA ASP A 52 6.81 -9.90 4.75
C ASP A 52 5.88 -10.99 4.21
N ARG A 53 5.74 -12.09 4.93
CA ARG A 53 4.84 -13.19 4.55
C ARG A 53 3.40 -12.72 4.41
N ARG A 54 2.88 -11.96 5.39
CA ARG A 54 1.50 -11.43 5.32
C ARG A 54 1.28 -10.48 4.16
N LEU A 55 2.26 -9.62 3.88
CA LEU A 55 2.20 -8.72 2.73
C LEU A 55 2.16 -9.52 1.42
N ARG A 56 3.03 -10.51 1.25
CA ARG A 56 3.05 -11.37 0.07
C ARG A 56 1.75 -12.15 -0.09
N ASP A 57 1.26 -12.80 0.95
CA ASP A 57 0.03 -13.61 0.92
C ASP A 57 -1.18 -12.81 0.40
N VAL A 58 -1.29 -11.53 0.76
CA VAL A 58 -2.44 -10.70 0.40
C VAL A 58 -2.21 -9.91 -0.88
N LEU A 59 -0.98 -9.46 -1.14
CA LEU A 59 -0.68 -8.51 -2.20
C LEU A 59 -0.18 -9.13 -3.50
N THR A 60 0.27 -10.39 -3.50
CA THR A 60 0.74 -11.10 -4.70
C THR A 60 -0.31 -11.09 -5.82
N CYS A 61 -1.59 -11.17 -5.48
CA CYS A 61 -2.68 -11.10 -6.47
C CYS A 61 -2.73 -9.76 -7.22
N TYR A 62 -2.04 -8.74 -6.72
CA TYR A 62 -2.03 -7.37 -7.28
C TYR A 62 -0.64 -6.92 -7.71
N ASP A 63 0.34 -7.83 -7.75
CA ASP A 63 1.76 -7.53 -7.98
C ASP A 63 1.98 -6.65 -9.23
N GLY A 64 1.38 -7.01 -10.35
CA GLY A 64 1.45 -6.22 -11.58
C GLY A 64 0.88 -4.79 -11.51
N HIS A 65 0.27 -4.41 -10.40
CA HIS A 65 -0.26 -3.05 -10.15
C HIS A 65 0.45 -2.33 -9.02
N ILE A 66 1.27 -3.03 -8.24
CA ILE A 66 1.99 -2.48 -7.09
C ILE A 66 3.43 -2.19 -7.48
N GLN A 67 3.86 -0.95 -7.27
CA GLN A 67 5.25 -0.55 -7.46
C GLN A 67 6.07 -0.78 -6.18
N ARG A 68 5.52 -0.40 -5.05
CA ARG A 68 6.21 -0.47 -3.76
C ARG A 68 5.21 -0.59 -2.61
N VAL A 69 5.62 -1.29 -1.58
CA VAL A 69 4.93 -1.36 -0.29
C VAL A 69 5.86 -0.86 0.81
N VAL A 70 5.41 0.09 1.59
CA VAL A 70 6.13 0.60 2.76
C VAL A 70 5.29 0.31 3.99
N MET A 71 5.84 -0.45 4.93
CA MET A 71 5.23 -0.71 6.23
C MET A 71 6.06 -0.04 7.33
N ARG A 72 5.40 0.74 8.18
CA ARG A 72 5.99 1.34 9.36
C ARG A 72 5.30 0.79 10.59
N LEU A 73 6.11 0.27 11.50
CA LEU A 73 5.66 -0.29 12.76
C LEU A 73 6.14 0.61 13.88
N SER A 74 5.25 1.04 14.75
CA SER A 74 5.61 1.76 15.97
C SER A 74 5.14 1.01 17.22
N GLY A 75 5.95 1.10 18.26
CA GLY A 75 5.65 0.55 19.57
C GLY A 75 4.78 1.48 20.41
N ASP A 76 5.04 1.51 21.69
CA ASP A 76 4.30 2.28 22.70
C ASP A 76 4.56 3.80 22.61
N SER A 77 4.37 4.38 21.43
CA SER A 77 4.58 5.81 21.25
C SER A 77 3.34 6.63 21.65
N ALA A 78 3.56 7.83 22.15
CA ALA A 78 2.50 8.77 22.48
C ALA A 78 1.56 9.06 21.29
N ALA A 79 2.06 8.92 20.06
CA ALA A 79 1.28 9.10 18.83
C ALA A 79 0.20 8.02 18.65
N CYS A 80 0.37 6.82 19.24
CA CYS A 80 -0.58 5.72 19.16
C CYS A 80 -1.33 5.48 20.49
N GLY A 81 -1.30 6.42 21.42
CA GLY A 81 -2.03 6.31 22.70
C GLY A 81 -1.28 5.56 23.82
N GLY A 82 0.03 5.44 23.74
CA GLY A 82 0.92 5.01 24.84
C GLY A 82 1.06 3.51 25.07
N VAL A 83 0.02 2.72 24.97
CA VAL A 83 0.04 1.25 25.20
C VAL A 83 -0.22 0.45 23.93
N ASN A 84 -0.57 1.13 22.87
CA ASN A 84 -1.00 0.51 21.62
C ASN A 84 0.13 0.47 20.59
N LYS A 85 0.18 -0.61 19.84
CA LYS A 85 1.07 -0.83 18.71
C LYS A 85 0.41 -0.32 17.43
N CYS A 86 1.13 0.44 16.64
CA CYS A 86 0.61 1.00 15.39
C CYS A 86 1.28 0.36 14.17
N CYS A 87 0.48 0.01 13.18
CA CYS A 87 0.96 -0.48 11.89
C CYS A 87 0.42 0.43 10.77
N HIS A 88 1.33 1.13 10.12
CA HIS A 88 1.02 1.98 8.98
C HIS A 88 1.51 1.30 7.70
N VAL A 89 0.63 1.07 6.76
CA VAL A 89 0.93 0.44 5.45
C VAL A 89 0.59 1.41 4.33
N GLN A 90 1.59 1.74 3.54
CA GLN A 90 1.44 2.53 2.32
C GLN A 90 1.76 1.64 1.12
N VAL A 91 0.86 1.59 0.15
CA VAL A 91 1.03 0.84 -1.09
C VAL A 91 0.97 1.81 -2.27
N LEU A 92 2.07 1.91 -2.99
CA LEU A 92 2.18 2.70 -4.20
C LEU A 92 1.69 1.88 -5.39
N LEU A 93 0.69 2.41 -6.09
CA LEU A 93 0.05 1.74 -7.23
C LEU A 93 0.43 2.41 -8.54
N ALA A 94 0.64 1.62 -9.60
CA ALA A 94 0.94 2.11 -10.93
C ALA A 94 -0.28 2.84 -11.54
N GLY A 95 -0.18 4.16 -11.71
CA GLY A 95 -1.21 4.98 -12.33
C GLY A 95 -2.52 5.10 -11.54
N LEU A 96 -2.46 4.88 -10.24
CA LEU A 96 -3.56 5.05 -9.29
C LEU A 96 -3.07 5.76 -8.03
N PRO A 97 -3.94 6.45 -7.29
CA PRO A 97 -3.58 7.03 -6.01
C PRO A 97 -3.10 5.96 -5.02
N ASP A 98 -2.15 6.31 -4.17
CA ASP A 98 -1.62 5.41 -3.15
C ASP A 98 -2.69 4.95 -2.16
N VAL A 99 -2.58 3.72 -1.71
CA VAL A 99 -3.37 3.20 -0.61
C VAL A 99 -2.61 3.39 0.67
N VAL A 100 -3.19 4.11 1.61
CA VAL A 100 -2.66 4.28 2.97
C VAL A 100 -3.65 3.67 3.95
N VAL A 101 -3.15 2.83 4.85
CA VAL A 101 -3.93 2.18 5.91
C VAL A 101 -3.14 2.25 7.20
N GLU A 102 -3.82 2.62 8.26
CA GLU A 102 -3.30 2.59 9.62
C GLU A 102 -4.19 1.70 10.48
N ASP A 103 -3.58 0.89 11.33
CA ASP A 103 -4.27 0.06 12.30
C ASP A 103 -3.55 0.11 13.64
N VAL A 104 -4.31 0.17 14.72
CA VAL A 104 -3.80 0.30 16.09
C VAL A 104 -4.35 -0.84 16.92
N GLU A 105 -3.47 -1.62 17.52
CA GLU A 105 -3.80 -2.79 18.33
C GLU A 105 -2.83 -2.95 19.51
N THR A 106 -3.21 -3.72 20.49
CA THR A 106 -2.31 -4.05 21.60
C THR A 106 -1.18 -5.01 21.19
N ASP A 107 -1.40 -5.79 20.15
CA ASP A 107 -0.43 -6.75 19.60
C ASP A 107 -0.03 -6.36 18.17
N LEU A 108 1.29 -6.29 17.93
CA LEU A 108 1.84 -5.92 16.64
C LEU A 108 1.53 -6.93 15.53
N TYR A 109 1.50 -8.21 15.84
CA TYR A 109 1.14 -9.27 14.88
C TYR A 109 -0.30 -9.13 14.40
N VAL A 110 -1.20 -8.78 15.31
CA VAL A 110 -2.61 -8.52 15.00
C VAL A 110 -2.74 -7.24 14.17
N ALA A 111 -2.06 -6.16 14.57
CA ALA A 111 -2.04 -4.89 13.83
C ALA A 111 -1.58 -5.09 12.39
N ILE A 112 -0.48 -5.81 12.16
CA ILE A 112 0.02 -6.15 10.83
C ILE A 112 -1.03 -6.91 10.02
N GLY A 113 -1.61 -7.97 10.57
CA GLY A 113 -2.60 -8.78 9.87
C GLY A 113 -3.83 -7.97 9.43
N ARG A 114 -4.34 -7.11 10.30
CA ARG A 114 -5.50 -6.25 10.02
C ARG A 114 -5.17 -5.15 9.00
N ALA A 115 -4.05 -4.46 9.18
CA ALA A 115 -3.61 -3.40 8.26
C ALA A 115 -3.41 -3.95 6.84
N VAL A 116 -2.72 -5.09 6.69
CA VAL A 116 -2.48 -5.73 5.39
C VAL A 116 -3.79 -6.17 4.73
N HIS A 117 -4.70 -6.77 5.48
CA HIS A 117 -6.00 -7.19 4.96
C HIS A 117 -6.86 -5.99 4.51
N ARG A 118 -6.83 -4.88 5.27
CA ARG A 118 -7.52 -3.63 4.89
C ARG A 118 -6.89 -3.01 3.63
N ALA A 119 -5.55 -3.04 3.51
CA ALA A 119 -4.84 -2.56 2.33
C ALA A 119 -5.26 -3.36 1.08
N GLY A 120 -5.27 -4.69 1.14
CA GLY A 120 -5.72 -5.55 0.04
C GLY A 120 -7.14 -5.23 -0.42
N ARG A 121 -8.08 -5.05 0.51
CA ARG A 121 -9.45 -4.64 0.17
C ARG A 121 -9.52 -3.25 -0.47
N ALA A 122 -8.70 -2.31 -0.02
CA ALA A 122 -8.65 -0.96 -0.59
C ALA A 122 -8.08 -0.96 -2.01
N ILE A 123 -7.02 -1.74 -2.26
CA ILE A 123 -6.44 -1.95 -3.60
C ILE A 123 -7.50 -2.53 -4.54
N ARG A 124 -8.15 -3.61 -4.14
CA ARG A 124 -9.22 -4.25 -4.93
C ARG A 124 -10.30 -3.25 -5.33
N ARG A 125 -10.79 -2.43 -4.40
CA ARG A 125 -11.80 -1.41 -4.69
C ARG A 125 -11.30 -0.38 -5.72
N ARG A 126 -10.05 0.05 -5.64
CA ARG A 126 -9.48 1.02 -6.60
C ARG A 126 -9.34 0.42 -7.99
N LEU A 127 -8.86 -0.81 -8.10
CA LEU A 127 -8.73 -1.51 -9.38
C LEU A 127 -10.07 -1.75 -10.06
N VAL A 128 -11.09 -2.16 -9.30
CA VAL A 128 -12.46 -2.34 -9.82
C VAL A 128 -13.02 -1.01 -10.33
N ARG A 129 -12.86 0.07 -9.56
CA ARG A 129 -13.32 1.41 -9.98
C ARG A 129 -12.61 1.88 -11.26
N ARG A 130 -11.31 1.67 -11.39
CA ARG A 130 -10.54 1.98 -12.61
C ARG A 130 -11.09 1.23 -13.81
N ARG A 131 -11.31 -0.09 -13.65
CA ARG A 131 -11.85 -0.94 -14.71
C ARG A 131 -13.26 -0.50 -15.15
N ASN A 132 -14.13 -0.18 -14.20
CA ASN A 132 -15.47 0.28 -14.50
C ASN A 132 -15.46 1.64 -15.21
N LYS A 133 -14.62 2.59 -14.77
CA LYS A 133 -14.47 3.89 -15.42
C LYS A 133 -13.98 3.73 -16.87
N ALA A 134 -13.03 2.85 -17.13
CA ALA A 134 -12.54 2.58 -18.49
C ALA A 134 -13.64 2.01 -19.40
N ARG A 135 -14.53 1.17 -18.86
CA ARG A 135 -15.67 0.63 -19.60
C ARG A 135 -16.70 1.71 -19.95
N THR A 136 -16.99 2.61 -19.01
CA THR A 136 -17.95 3.70 -19.24
C THR A 136 -17.43 4.74 -20.21
N SER A 137 -16.12 4.98 -20.26
CA SER A 137 -15.51 5.93 -21.20
C SER A 137 -15.36 5.38 -22.61
N GLY A 138 -15.50 4.09 -22.82
CA GLY A 138 -15.34 3.41 -24.10
C GLY A 138 -16.66 3.13 -24.86
N GLN A 139 -17.81 3.57 -24.35
CA GLN A 139 -19.07 3.39 -25.04
C GLN A 139 -19.42 4.71 -25.75
N PRO A 140 -19.18 4.81 -27.08
CA PRO A 140 -19.78 5.88 -27.85
C PRO A 140 -21.30 5.70 -27.73
N GLY A 141 -21.97 6.74 -27.27
CA GLY A 141 -23.43 6.75 -27.20
C GLY A 141 -24.00 6.39 -28.57
N THR A 142 -24.60 5.23 -28.66
CA THR A 142 -25.56 4.96 -29.72
C THR A 142 -26.75 5.86 -29.41
N ALA A 143 -26.71 7.06 -29.99
CA ALA A 143 -27.86 7.89 -30.08
C ALA A 143 -28.90 7.07 -30.86
N SER A 144 -29.90 6.57 -30.14
CA SER A 144 -31.12 6.06 -30.72
C SER A 144 -31.77 7.22 -31.48
N VAL A 145 -31.52 7.28 -32.77
CA VAL A 145 -32.32 8.10 -33.65
C VAL A 145 -33.69 7.42 -33.71
N ALA A 146 -34.60 7.89 -32.87
CA ALA A 146 -36.00 7.58 -33.04
C ALA A 146 -36.47 8.33 -34.29
N GLU A 147 -36.47 7.64 -35.39
CA GLU A 147 -37.12 8.03 -36.62
C GLU A 147 -38.58 8.04 -36.41
N ARG A 148 -39.15 9.21 -36.16
CA ARG A 148 -40.57 9.43 -36.21
C ARG A 148 -40.96 9.66 -37.65
N SER A 149 -41.38 8.60 -38.31
CA SER A 149 -42.11 8.70 -39.55
C SER A 149 -43.47 9.35 -39.24
N ALA A 150 -43.59 10.62 -39.53
CA ALA A 150 -44.91 11.23 -39.62
C ALA A 150 -45.52 10.85 -40.94
N THR A 151 -46.46 9.97 -40.93
CA THR A 151 -47.31 9.71 -42.08
C THR A 151 -48.59 10.54 -41.95
N THR A 152 -48.79 11.35 -42.90
CA THR A 152 -50.03 12.11 -43.13
C THR A 152 -51.15 11.17 -43.51
#